data_ea36d18d5bcfb98defb106073e25b4bf
#
_entry.id   ea36d18d5bcfb98defb106073e25b4bf
#
_cell.length_a   1.000
_cell.length_b   1.000
_cell.length_c   1.000
_cell.angle_alpha   90.00
_cell.angle_beta   90.00
_cell.angle_gamma   90.00
#
_symmetry.space_group_name_H-M   'P 1'
#
loop_
_entity.id
_entity.type
_entity.pdbx_description
1 polymer ?
#
loop_
_entity_poly.entity_id
_entity_poly.type
_entity_poly.pdbx_seq_one_letter_code
_entity_poly.pdbx_strand_id
1 'polypeptide(L)'
;MLSLLLVLGLLRLNAQTNYSVYGVGFYNQENLFDTCHDKGKNDYDFLPTGSYKWDKLKYTNKLRNMARALADMGTDVLPKVGCAMIGLSEVENARVLDALVAQPPLAARGYRYIHVEGPDRRGIDCALLYNPQLFTPQTVKLVPYVPQLPKDSAFHTRGYLTVTGTLGGEHVAVIVCHWPSRYSGSYYREVAAAQVKAVKDSLLRQHPAIKVMVMGDMNDDPTSRSMAKVLSAKAEVDEVGKDDMYNPWYNILAKQGRGTLMYQGGWNLFDQIVLSPNMLNQNGKRDFSSLKYWKCQIVRYDYLIQSTGKYKGAPKRTTAGGVWLNGYSDHLPVVVYLVKKQS
;
A
#
# COMPACT_ATOMS: atom_id res chain seq x y z
N MET A 1 -10.75 56.69 -51.64
CA MET A 1 -9.79 56.27 -50.66
C MET A 1 -10.55 55.46 -49.63
N LEU A 2 -10.45 54.15 -49.72
CA LEU A 2 -11.08 53.21 -48.76
C LEU A 2 -10.03 52.78 -47.71
N SER A 3 -10.24 53.18 -46.45
CA SER A 3 -9.35 52.77 -45.32
C SER A 3 -9.75 51.40 -44.83
N LEU A 4 -8.87 50.41 -45.02
CA LEU A 4 -9.01 49.05 -44.54
C LEU A 4 -8.54 48.99 -43.06
N LEU A 5 -9.47 48.90 -42.13
CA LEU A 5 -9.18 48.65 -40.72
C LEU A 5 -8.87 47.17 -40.52
N LEU A 6 -7.59 46.84 -40.30
CA LEU A 6 -7.13 45.52 -39.94
C LEU A 6 -7.42 45.29 -38.44
N VAL A 7 -8.45 44.53 -38.09
CA VAL A 7 -8.71 44.06 -36.74
C VAL A 7 -7.84 42.84 -36.47
N LEU A 8 -6.71 43.02 -35.79
CA LEU A 8 -5.89 41.94 -35.24
C LEU A 8 -6.62 41.33 -34.05
N GLY A 9 -7.32 40.25 -34.32
CA GLY A 9 -7.88 39.38 -33.28
C GLY A 9 -6.75 38.66 -32.54
N LEU A 10 -6.41 39.10 -31.35
CA LEU A 10 -5.56 38.36 -30.41
C LEU A 10 -6.26 37.06 -30.00
N LEU A 11 -5.93 35.97 -30.69
CA LEU A 11 -6.26 34.61 -30.24
C LEU A 11 -5.48 34.37 -28.93
N ARG A 12 -6.15 34.51 -27.80
CA ARG A 12 -5.62 34.00 -26.52
C ARG A 12 -5.64 32.47 -26.65
N LEU A 13 -4.50 31.88 -26.94
CA LEU A 13 -4.24 30.45 -26.71
C LEU A 13 -4.34 30.21 -25.21
N ASN A 14 -5.48 29.75 -24.73
CA ASN A 14 -5.60 29.19 -23.41
C ASN A 14 -4.76 27.91 -23.41
N ALA A 15 -3.53 27.98 -22.87
CA ALA A 15 -2.71 26.81 -22.65
C ALA A 15 -3.45 25.86 -21.70
N GLN A 16 -3.95 24.76 -22.24
CA GLN A 16 -4.60 23.73 -21.44
C GLN A 16 -3.58 23.18 -20.45
N THR A 17 -3.81 23.37 -19.17
CA THR A 17 -2.93 22.86 -18.13
C THR A 17 -3.07 21.34 -18.07
N ASN A 18 -2.00 20.62 -18.44
CA ASN A 18 -1.95 19.18 -18.38
C ASN A 18 -1.46 18.73 -17.00
N TYR A 19 -2.03 17.63 -16.49
CA TYR A 19 -1.67 17.02 -15.23
C TYR A 19 -1.25 15.57 -15.43
N SER A 20 -0.21 15.16 -14.71
CA SER A 20 0.14 13.75 -14.53
C SER A 20 -0.49 13.23 -13.26
N VAL A 21 -1.08 12.03 -13.32
CA VAL A 21 -1.68 11.34 -12.17
C VAL A 21 -0.90 10.05 -11.91
N TYR A 22 -0.59 9.78 -10.65
CA TYR A 22 0.12 8.59 -10.22
C TYR A 22 -0.71 7.85 -9.16
N GLY A 23 -0.97 6.58 -9.39
CA GLY A 23 -1.57 5.69 -8.40
C GLY A 23 -0.49 5.06 -7.53
N VAL A 24 -0.71 5.04 -6.22
CA VAL A 24 0.13 4.33 -5.25
C VAL A 24 -0.78 3.43 -4.43
N GLY A 25 -0.54 2.13 -4.47
CA GLY A 25 -1.41 1.12 -3.87
C GLY A 25 -0.77 0.37 -2.71
N PHE A 26 -1.60 -0.34 -1.95
CA PHE A 26 -1.19 -1.36 -1.00
C PHE A 26 -2.18 -2.53 -1.02
N TYR A 27 -1.68 -3.76 -0.87
CA TYR A 27 -2.51 -4.96 -0.80
C TYR A 27 -1.86 -6.08 0.02
N ASN A 28 -2.51 -6.51 1.10
CA ASN A 28 -2.15 -7.72 1.84
C ASN A 28 -2.49 -8.95 0.99
N GLN A 29 -1.53 -9.86 0.81
CA GLN A 29 -1.65 -11.00 -0.10
C GLN A 29 -2.33 -12.23 0.53
N GLU A 30 -2.75 -12.19 1.80
CA GLU A 30 -3.27 -13.34 2.56
C GLU A 30 -2.38 -14.58 2.36
N ASN A 31 -1.17 -14.56 2.92
CA ASN A 31 -0.25 -15.69 2.91
C ASN A 31 0.11 -16.18 1.49
N LEU A 32 0.81 -15.37 0.71
CA LEU A 32 1.34 -15.79 -0.58
C LEU A 32 2.60 -16.63 -0.38
N PHE A 33 2.41 -17.94 -0.20
CA PHE A 33 3.45 -18.96 -0.06
C PHE A 33 3.59 -19.79 -1.33
N ASP A 34 4.81 -20.31 -1.57
CA ASP A 34 5.01 -21.40 -2.51
C ASP A 34 4.70 -22.77 -1.87
N THR A 35 5.19 -23.85 -2.41
CA THR A 35 4.93 -25.22 -1.93
C THR A 35 6.16 -25.89 -1.30
N CYS A 36 7.23 -25.10 -1.07
CA CYS A 36 8.52 -25.58 -0.59
C CYS A 36 8.83 -25.01 0.79
N HIS A 37 9.34 -25.82 1.70
CA HIS A 37 9.76 -25.35 3.01
C HIS A 37 11.02 -24.50 2.94
N ASP A 38 10.99 -23.34 3.56
CA ASP A 38 12.14 -22.47 3.76
C ASP A 38 12.82 -22.77 5.11
N LYS A 39 14.11 -23.12 5.04
CA LYS A 39 14.88 -23.51 6.22
C LYS A 39 14.80 -22.45 7.33
N GLY A 40 14.37 -22.88 8.51
CA GLY A 40 14.28 -22.02 9.69
C GLY A 40 13.00 -21.20 9.79
N LYS A 41 12.06 -21.38 8.87
CA LYS A 41 10.73 -20.75 8.91
C LYS A 41 9.67 -21.74 9.40
N ASN A 42 8.58 -21.23 9.94
CA ASN A 42 7.41 -21.99 10.37
C ASN A 42 6.31 -21.87 9.32
N ASP A 43 6.59 -22.38 8.12
CA ASP A 43 5.74 -22.33 6.92
C ASP A 43 5.02 -23.67 6.65
N TYR A 44 5.13 -24.62 7.56
CA TYR A 44 4.65 -26.01 7.42
C TYR A 44 3.17 -26.12 7.05
N ASP A 45 2.34 -25.16 7.45
CA ASP A 45 0.93 -25.13 7.08
C ASP A 45 0.70 -25.00 5.59
N PHE A 46 1.62 -24.31 4.88
CA PHE A 46 1.56 -24.02 3.45
C PHE A 46 2.37 -25.02 2.59
N LEU A 47 2.58 -26.22 3.09
CA LEU A 47 3.16 -27.31 2.31
C LEU A 47 2.05 -28.25 1.78
N PRO A 48 2.34 -29.06 0.75
CA PRO A 48 1.41 -30.09 0.26
C PRO A 48 0.97 -31.08 1.34
N THR A 49 1.83 -31.30 2.34
CA THR A 49 1.55 -32.17 3.51
C THR A 49 1.00 -31.39 4.71
N GLY A 50 1.03 -30.05 4.66
CA GLY A 50 0.60 -29.17 5.75
C GLY A 50 -0.92 -29.12 5.95
N SER A 51 -1.37 -28.32 6.91
CA SER A 51 -2.78 -28.21 7.29
C SER A 51 -3.67 -27.69 6.16
N TYR A 52 -3.16 -26.77 5.32
CA TYR A 52 -3.85 -26.24 4.15
C TYR A 52 -3.78 -27.15 2.92
N LYS A 53 -2.99 -28.25 2.97
CA LYS A 53 -2.73 -29.09 1.79
C LYS A 53 -2.36 -28.23 0.59
N TRP A 54 -1.38 -27.33 0.78
CA TRP A 54 -1.03 -26.28 -0.16
C TRP A 54 -0.21 -26.82 -1.31
N ASP A 55 -0.90 -27.31 -2.33
CA ASP A 55 -0.30 -27.94 -3.51
C ASP A 55 -0.05 -26.93 -4.66
N LYS A 56 0.56 -27.40 -5.74
CA LYS A 56 0.84 -26.62 -6.93
C LYS A 56 -0.41 -26.00 -7.55
N LEU A 57 -1.56 -26.67 -7.51
CA LEU A 57 -2.81 -26.15 -8.06
C LEU A 57 -3.26 -24.91 -7.29
N LYS A 58 -3.27 -24.98 -5.96
CA LYS A 58 -3.65 -23.87 -5.08
C LYS A 58 -2.70 -22.69 -5.25
N TYR A 59 -1.40 -22.96 -5.24
CA TYR A 59 -0.37 -21.94 -5.46
C TYR A 59 -0.51 -21.23 -6.82
N THR A 60 -0.66 -21.99 -7.91
CA THR A 60 -0.82 -21.41 -9.26
C THR A 60 -2.09 -20.56 -9.37
N ASN A 61 -3.20 -21.02 -8.77
CA ASN A 61 -4.44 -20.25 -8.74
C ASN A 61 -4.29 -18.97 -7.92
N LYS A 62 -3.61 -19.04 -6.77
CA LYS A 62 -3.33 -17.88 -5.93
C LYS A 62 -2.51 -16.83 -6.69
N LEU A 63 -1.42 -17.23 -7.33
CA LEU A 63 -0.60 -16.34 -8.17
C LEU A 63 -1.42 -15.64 -9.25
N ARG A 64 -2.22 -16.41 -10.00
CA ARG A 64 -3.08 -15.88 -11.06
C ARG A 64 -4.09 -14.86 -10.52
N ASN A 65 -4.75 -15.18 -9.41
CA ASN A 65 -5.74 -14.31 -8.78
C ASN A 65 -5.09 -13.02 -8.29
N MET A 66 -3.97 -13.12 -7.56
CA MET A 66 -3.27 -11.93 -7.07
C MET A 66 -2.73 -11.07 -8.21
N ALA A 67 -2.14 -11.67 -9.23
CA ALA A 67 -1.65 -10.93 -10.40
C ALA A 67 -2.77 -10.15 -11.11
N ARG A 68 -3.96 -10.73 -11.27
CA ARG A 68 -5.14 -10.04 -11.78
C ARG A 68 -5.50 -8.84 -10.92
N ALA A 69 -5.66 -9.06 -9.60
CA ALA A 69 -6.05 -7.99 -8.69
C ALA A 69 -5.05 -6.83 -8.69
N LEU A 70 -3.75 -7.13 -8.62
CA LEU A 70 -2.67 -6.15 -8.62
C LEU A 70 -2.60 -5.37 -9.95
N ALA A 71 -2.78 -6.05 -11.08
CA ALA A 71 -2.80 -5.38 -12.38
C ALA A 71 -4.02 -4.48 -12.56
N ASP A 72 -5.17 -4.82 -11.99
CA ASP A 72 -6.40 -4.04 -12.08
C ASP A 72 -6.40 -2.83 -11.13
N MET A 73 -5.56 -2.81 -10.08
CA MET A 73 -5.49 -1.70 -9.13
C MET A 73 -5.20 -0.37 -9.82
N GLY A 74 -6.05 0.62 -9.54
CA GLY A 74 -5.91 1.98 -10.07
C GLY A 74 -6.38 2.16 -11.50
N THR A 75 -6.84 1.10 -12.19
CA THR A 75 -7.25 1.20 -13.62
C THR A 75 -8.55 1.96 -13.82
N ASP A 76 -9.37 2.13 -12.81
CA ASP A 76 -10.57 2.98 -12.85
C ASP A 76 -10.22 4.45 -13.16
N VAL A 77 -9.01 4.89 -12.78
CA VAL A 77 -8.50 6.24 -12.98
C VAL A 77 -7.40 6.26 -14.03
N LEU A 78 -6.59 5.21 -14.07
CA LEU A 78 -5.40 5.07 -14.91
C LEU A 78 -5.48 3.79 -15.76
N PRO A 79 -6.43 3.69 -16.71
CA PRO A 79 -6.78 2.43 -17.36
C PRO A 79 -5.62 1.78 -18.12
N LYS A 80 -4.66 2.56 -18.61
CA LYS A 80 -3.51 2.05 -19.38
C LYS A 80 -2.32 1.63 -18.52
N VAL A 81 -2.13 2.27 -17.36
CA VAL A 81 -0.90 2.13 -16.56
C VAL A 81 -1.11 1.49 -15.18
N GLY A 82 -2.28 1.67 -14.55
CA GLY A 82 -2.51 1.23 -13.18
C GLY A 82 -1.66 2.01 -12.16
N CYS A 83 -1.28 1.36 -11.06
CA CYS A 83 -0.46 1.98 -10.03
C CYS A 83 1.01 2.08 -10.44
N ALA A 84 1.67 3.18 -10.09
CA ALA A 84 3.11 3.35 -10.23
C ALA A 84 3.89 2.46 -9.24
N MET A 85 3.33 2.28 -8.04
CA MET A 85 3.89 1.45 -6.98
C MET A 85 2.74 0.77 -6.21
N ILE A 86 3.01 -0.46 -5.71
CA ILE A 86 2.08 -1.21 -4.86
C ILE A 86 2.88 -1.88 -3.75
N GLY A 87 2.68 -1.46 -2.50
CA GLY A 87 3.18 -2.17 -1.34
C GLY A 87 2.44 -3.49 -1.15
N LEU A 88 3.18 -4.53 -0.78
CA LEU A 88 2.64 -5.85 -0.48
C LEU A 88 3.01 -6.25 0.93
N SER A 89 2.15 -7.02 1.58
CA SER A 89 2.46 -7.77 2.80
C SER A 89 2.03 -9.24 2.64
N GLU A 90 2.55 -10.08 3.54
CA GLU A 90 2.31 -11.52 3.53
C GLU A 90 2.81 -12.20 2.25
N VAL A 91 3.97 -11.81 1.77
CA VAL A 91 4.73 -12.51 0.73
C VAL A 91 5.84 -13.32 1.38
N GLU A 92 6.04 -14.55 0.94
CA GLU A 92 6.99 -15.46 1.57
C GLU A 92 8.44 -15.06 1.24
N ASN A 93 8.80 -15.01 -0.05
CA ASN A 93 10.18 -14.86 -0.48
C ASN A 93 10.29 -14.32 -1.92
N ALA A 94 11.52 -14.21 -2.41
CA ALA A 94 11.80 -13.78 -3.78
C ALA A 94 11.24 -14.73 -4.85
N ARG A 95 11.21 -16.05 -4.59
CA ARG A 95 10.68 -17.04 -5.56
C ARG A 95 9.21 -16.80 -5.86
N VAL A 96 8.39 -16.51 -4.82
CA VAL A 96 6.98 -16.21 -5.04
C VAL A 96 6.77 -14.88 -5.76
N LEU A 97 7.64 -13.89 -5.52
CA LEU A 97 7.59 -12.60 -6.20
C LEU A 97 8.01 -12.71 -7.67
N ASP A 98 9.05 -13.50 -7.99
CA ASP A 98 9.45 -13.82 -9.37
C ASP A 98 8.27 -14.48 -10.13
N ALA A 99 7.65 -15.49 -9.50
CA ALA A 99 6.50 -16.18 -10.07
C ALA A 99 5.28 -15.25 -10.22
N LEU A 100 5.09 -14.28 -9.30
CA LEU A 100 4.00 -13.32 -9.33
C LEU A 100 4.18 -12.30 -10.48
N VAL A 101 5.35 -11.67 -10.60
CA VAL A 101 5.59 -10.67 -11.66
C VAL A 101 5.65 -11.28 -13.06
N ALA A 102 5.98 -12.58 -13.16
CA ALA A 102 5.92 -13.33 -14.39
C ALA A 102 4.50 -13.67 -14.88
N GLN A 103 3.47 -13.48 -14.03
CA GLN A 103 2.08 -13.67 -14.47
C GLN A 103 1.72 -12.68 -15.58
N PRO A 104 1.00 -13.12 -16.64
CA PRO A 104 0.75 -12.31 -17.82
C PRO A 104 0.22 -10.90 -17.55
N PRO A 105 -0.74 -10.66 -16.62
CA PRO A 105 -1.24 -9.30 -16.37
C PRO A 105 -0.18 -8.33 -15.83
N LEU A 106 0.76 -8.81 -15.00
CA LEU A 106 1.83 -7.99 -14.41
C LEU A 106 3.02 -7.87 -15.37
N ALA A 107 3.38 -8.97 -16.04
CA ALA A 107 4.44 -8.99 -17.05
C ALA A 107 4.14 -8.01 -18.20
N ALA A 108 2.89 -7.95 -18.68
CA ALA A 108 2.46 -7.02 -19.73
C ALA A 108 2.63 -5.54 -19.34
N ARG A 109 2.65 -5.23 -18.04
CA ARG A 109 2.89 -3.87 -17.51
C ARG A 109 4.36 -3.64 -17.11
N GLY A 110 5.21 -4.66 -17.22
CA GLY A 110 6.62 -4.57 -16.90
C GLY A 110 6.90 -4.33 -15.41
N TYR A 111 6.01 -4.74 -14.50
CA TYR A 111 6.24 -4.60 -13.06
C TYR A 111 7.49 -5.33 -12.63
N ARG A 112 8.25 -4.66 -11.76
CA ARG A 112 9.38 -5.22 -11.00
C ARG A 112 9.06 -5.16 -9.51
N TYR A 113 9.89 -5.80 -8.69
CA TYR A 113 9.72 -5.75 -7.24
C TYR A 113 11.00 -5.40 -6.50
N ILE A 114 10.83 -4.96 -5.26
CA ILE A 114 11.86 -4.78 -4.24
C ILE A 114 11.43 -5.60 -3.04
N HIS A 115 12.33 -6.45 -2.56
CA HIS A 115 12.13 -7.31 -1.41
C HIS A 115 13.43 -7.42 -0.62
N VAL A 116 13.32 -7.50 0.69
CA VAL A 116 14.42 -7.82 1.61
C VAL A 116 13.87 -8.82 2.62
N GLU A 117 14.50 -9.98 2.71
CA GLU A 117 14.12 -11.04 3.65
C GLU A 117 14.18 -10.53 5.10
N GLY A 118 13.12 -10.78 5.83
CA GLY A 118 12.94 -10.34 7.21
C GLY A 118 13.02 -11.49 8.23
N PRO A 119 13.02 -11.14 9.52
CA PRO A 119 13.16 -12.10 10.61
C PRO A 119 11.83 -12.74 11.06
N ASP A 120 10.73 -12.56 10.34
CA ASP A 120 9.45 -13.16 10.73
C ASP A 120 9.56 -14.68 10.76
N ARG A 121 9.02 -15.30 11.83
CA ARG A 121 9.12 -16.75 12.02
C ARG A 121 8.31 -17.56 11.01
N ARG A 122 7.19 -17.01 10.50
CA ARG A 122 6.40 -17.67 9.47
C ARG A 122 7.05 -17.57 8.10
N GLY A 123 8.03 -16.67 7.93
CA GLY A 123 8.65 -16.40 6.65
C GLY A 123 7.79 -15.50 5.76
N ILE A 124 7.06 -14.54 6.34
CA ILE A 124 6.31 -13.56 5.57
C ILE A 124 6.95 -12.18 5.69
N ASP A 125 6.99 -11.47 4.59
CA ASP A 125 7.65 -10.18 4.45
C ASP A 125 6.75 -9.13 3.82
N CYS A 126 7.28 -7.89 3.75
CA CYS A 126 6.78 -6.83 2.91
C CYS A 126 7.60 -6.75 1.62
N ALA A 127 6.94 -6.35 0.53
CA ALA A 127 7.58 -6.05 -0.73
C ALA A 127 7.00 -4.79 -1.38
N LEU A 128 7.68 -4.25 -2.38
CA LEU A 128 7.19 -3.14 -3.18
C LEU A 128 7.24 -3.54 -4.66
N LEU A 129 6.07 -3.70 -5.29
CA LEU A 129 5.97 -3.73 -6.76
C LEU A 129 6.07 -2.31 -7.30
N TYR A 130 6.72 -2.13 -8.44
CA TYR A 130 6.79 -0.83 -9.11
C TYR A 130 6.87 -0.95 -10.62
N ASN A 131 6.32 0.04 -11.30
CA ASN A 131 6.48 0.22 -12.74
C ASN A 131 7.75 1.05 -12.99
N PRO A 132 8.80 0.50 -13.64
CA PRO A 132 10.09 1.19 -13.82
C PRO A 132 10.00 2.39 -14.77
N GLN A 133 8.93 2.54 -15.54
CA GLN A 133 8.69 3.74 -16.36
C GLN A 133 8.19 4.93 -15.53
N LEU A 134 7.66 4.69 -14.32
CA LEU A 134 7.05 5.71 -13.48
C LEU A 134 7.84 5.97 -12.20
N PHE A 135 8.45 4.92 -11.63
CA PHE A 135 9.24 5.01 -10.40
C PHE A 135 10.64 4.42 -10.60
N THR A 136 11.65 5.19 -10.19
CA THR A 136 13.05 4.78 -10.20
C THR A 136 13.55 4.67 -8.76
N PRO A 137 13.76 3.46 -8.22
CA PRO A 137 14.29 3.27 -6.87
C PRO A 137 15.76 3.71 -6.78
N GLN A 138 16.16 4.25 -5.62
CA GLN A 138 17.51 4.73 -5.34
C GLN A 138 18.15 4.03 -4.15
N THR A 139 17.44 3.95 -3.01
CA THR A 139 17.93 3.24 -1.83
C THR A 139 16.88 2.25 -1.34
N VAL A 140 17.36 1.13 -0.80
CA VAL A 140 16.52 0.09 -0.19
C VAL A 140 17.08 -0.26 1.17
N LYS A 141 16.22 -0.28 2.20
CA LYS A 141 16.61 -0.66 3.55
C LYS A 141 15.45 -1.37 4.24
N LEU A 142 15.71 -2.50 4.86
CA LEU A 142 14.82 -3.08 5.84
C LEU A 142 15.22 -2.55 7.23
N VAL A 143 14.36 -1.74 7.83
CA VAL A 143 14.54 -1.25 9.20
C VAL A 143 13.88 -2.27 10.13
N PRO A 144 14.61 -2.88 11.08
CA PRO A 144 14.06 -3.91 11.93
C PRO A 144 13.04 -3.33 12.92
N TYR A 145 12.03 -4.15 13.27
CA TYR A 145 11.25 -3.91 14.47
C TYR A 145 12.13 -4.21 15.70
N VAL A 146 12.22 -3.28 16.63
CA VAL A 146 13.01 -3.42 17.86
C VAL A 146 12.07 -3.51 19.06
N PRO A 147 11.99 -4.66 19.74
CA PRO A 147 11.22 -4.79 20.99
C PRO A 147 11.71 -3.79 22.05
N GLN A 148 10.78 -3.20 22.80
CA GLN A 148 11.10 -2.18 23.82
C GLN A 148 11.12 -2.74 25.24
N LEU A 149 10.63 -3.97 25.45
CA LEU A 149 10.65 -4.61 26.76
C LEU A 149 11.63 -5.79 26.77
N PRO A 150 12.44 -5.96 27.85
CA PRO A 150 13.40 -7.06 27.95
C PRO A 150 12.77 -8.45 27.77
N LYS A 151 11.55 -8.66 28.26
CA LYS A 151 10.80 -9.92 28.11
C LYS A 151 10.48 -10.26 26.66
N ASP A 152 10.51 -9.28 25.76
CA ASP A 152 10.16 -9.42 24.34
C ASP A 152 11.40 -9.57 23.45
N SER A 153 12.60 -9.78 24.03
CA SER A 153 13.85 -9.91 23.26
C SER A 153 13.81 -10.97 22.18
N ALA A 154 12.99 -12.02 22.35
CA ALA A 154 12.75 -13.06 21.35
C ALA A 154 11.57 -12.77 20.39
N PHE A 155 10.92 -11.60 20.49
CA PHE A 155 9.84 -11.21 19.62
C PHE A 155 10.40 -10.71 18.28
N HIS A 156 10.34 -11.55 17.27
CA HIS A 156 10.74 -11.23 15.92
C HIS A 156 9.51 -11.11 15.03
N THR A 157 9.44 -10.01 14.29
CA THR A 157 8.36 -9.73 13.33
C THR A 157 8.94 -9.00 12.11
N ARG A 158 8.11 -8.75 11.11
CA ARG A 158 8.47 -8.00 9.90
C ARG A 158 9.07 -6.65 10.28
N GLY A 159 10.09 -6.25 9.57
CA GLY A 159 10.61 -4.89 9.64
C GLY A 159 9.79 -3.92 8.78
N TYR A 160 10.37 -2.74 8.56
CA TYR A 160 9.79 -1.70 7.72
C TYR A 160 10.62 -1.56 6.44
N LEU A 161 10.08 -2.05 5.33
CA LEU A 161 10.77 -1.93 4.04
C LEU A 161 10.72 -0.46 3.59
N THR A 162 11.85 0.20 3.67
CA THR A 162 12.00 1.62 3.34
C THR A 162 12.72 1.76 2.00
N VAL A 163 12.04 2.35 1.04
CA VAL A 163 12.57 2.57 -0.31
C VAL A 163 12.50 4.05 -0.62
N THR A 164 13.63 4.65 -1.03
CA THR A 164 13.62 6.00 -1.61
C THR A 164 13.78 5.91 -3.13
N GLY A 165 13.32 6.93 -3.83
CA GLY A 165 13.41 6.95 -5.29
C GLY A 165 12.77 8.20 -5.88
N THR A 166 12.58 8.18 -7.21
CA THR A 166 11.99 9.28 -7.96
C THR A 166 10.66 8.87 -8.57
N LEU A 167 9.60 9.64 -8.31
CA LEU A 167 8.27 9.54 -8.90
C LEU A 167 7.87 10.88 -9.49
N GLY A 168 7.56 10.92 -10.78
CA GLY A 168 7.17 12.17 -11.44
C GLY A 168 8.25 13.28 -11.36
N GLY A 169 9.52 12.89 -11.33
CA GLY A 169 10.66 13.81 -11.19
C GLY A 169 10.89 14.33 -9.76
N GLU A 170 10.20 13.78 -8.75
CA GLU A 170 10.35 14.21 -7.37
C GLU A 170 10.84 13.09 -6.45
N HIS A 171 11.65 13.47 -5.46
CA HIS A 171 12.19 12.54 -4.48
C HIS A 171 11.10 12.10 -3.51
N VAL A 172 10.86 10.80 -3.46
CA VAL A 172 9.86 10.18 -2.60
C VAL A 172 10.47 9.07 -1.76
N ALA A 173 9.87 8.81 -0.59
CA ALA A 173 10.15 7.64 0.23
C ALA A 173 8.86 6.88 0.48
N VAL A 174 8.95 5.55 0.37
CA VAL A 174 7.86 4.63 0.70
C VAL A 174 8.33 3.73 1.84
N ILE A 175 7.53 3.65 2.90
CA ILE A 175 7.76 2.74 4.03
C ILE A 175 6.63 1.71 4.00
N VAL A 176 6.94 0.47 3.60
CA VAL A 176 5.96 -0.61 3.55
C VAL A 176 6.00 -1.38 4.87
N CYS A 177 4.83 -1.53 5.49
CA CYS A 177 4.67 -2.07 6.83
C CYS A 177 3.71 -3.27 6.85
N HIS A 178 3.95 -4.18 7.80
CA HIS A 178 2.95 -5.11 8.29
C HIS A 178 3.14 -5.23 9.80
N TRP A 179 2.34 -4.49 10.57
CA TRP A 179 2.50 -4.39 12.01
C TRP A 179 2.05 -5.66 12.73
N PRO A 180 2.47 -5.85 14.00
CA PRO A 180 2.03 -6.98 14.81
C PRO A 180 0.51 -7.08 14.87
N SER A 181 -0.01 -8.31 14.72
CA SER A 181 -1.45 -8.54 14.70
C SER A 181 -2.12 -8.14 16.02
N ARG A 182 -3.44 -8.01 16.01
CA ARG A 182 -4.21 -7.72 17.24
C ARG A 182 -4.06 -8.77 18.32
N TYR A 183 -3.68 -10.00 17.94
CA TYR A 183 -3.36 -11.07 18.89
C TYR A 183 -2.19 -10.70 19.81
N SER A 184 -1.18 -9.97 19.32
CA SER A 184 -0.03 -9.52 20.11
C SER A 184 -0.35 -8.37 21.09
N GLY A 185 -1.53 -7.74 20.98
CA GLY A 185 -1.90 -6.58 21.80
C GLY A 185 -1.53 -5.23 21.17
N SER A 186 -2.18 -4.14 21.67
CA SER A 186 -2.04 -2.79 21.11
C SER A 186 -0.65 -2.19 21.33
N TYR A 187 -0.01 -2.52 22.45
CA TYR A 187 1.33 -2.04 22.79
C TYR A 187 2.34 -2.26 21.65
N TYR A 188 2.38 -3.44 21.04
CA TYR A 188 3.34 -3.77 19.99
C TYR A 188 3.10 -2.95 18.72
N ARG A 189 1.86 -2.58 18.42
CA ARG A 189 1.52 -1.68 17.31
C ARG A 189 1.84 -0.23 17.62
N GLU A 190 1.69 0.21 18.86
CA GLU A 190 2.14 1.53 19.30
C GLU A 190 3.68 1.66 19.20
N VAL A 191 4.42 0.61 19.56
CA VAL A 191 5.88 0.55 19.34
C VAL A 191 6.22 0.63 17.86
N ALA A 192 5.52 -0.14 17.01
CA ALA A 192 5.71 -0.09 15.56
C ALA A 192 5.45 1.33 15.01
N ALA A 193 4.36 1.95 15.43
CA ALA A 193 4.01 3.31 15.04
C ALA A 193 5.09 4.34 15.42
N ALA A 194 5.64 4.24 16.64
CA ALA A 194 6.72 5.12 17.11
C ALA A 194 7.99 4.94 16.30
N GLN A 195 8.36 3.70 15.96
CA GLN A 195 9.54 3.40 15.15
C GLN A 195 9.38 3.87 13.70
N VAL A 196 8.22 3.66 13.08
CA VAL A 196 7.91 4.16 11.73
C VAL A 196 7.93 5.69 11.73
N LYS A 197 7.38 6.33 12.77
CA LYS A 197 7.48 7.80 12.93
C LYS A 197 8.93 8.26 12.97
N ALA A 198 9.79 7.58 13.73
CA ALA A 198 11.21 7.90 13.81
C ALA A 198 11.93 7.75 12.46
N VAL A 199 11.61 6.72 11.67
CA VAL A 199 12.13 6.54 10.30
C VAL A 199 11.69 7.71 9.40
N LYS A 200 10.39 8.04 9.39
CA LYS A 200 9.84 9.19 8.64
C LYS A 200 10.52 10.49 9.05
N ASP A 201 10.65 10.75 10.35
CA ASP A 201 11.28 11.98 10.86
C ASP A 201 12.75 12.06 10.47
N SER A 202 13.47 10.94 10.45
CA SER A 202 14.87 10.87 9.99
C SER A 202 15.00 11.20 8.51
N LEU A 203 14.11 10.66 7.66
CA LEU A 203 14.09 10.94 6.23
C LEU A 203 13.84 12.43 5.95
N LEU A 204 12.87 13.02 6.62
CA LEU A 204 12.54 14.45 6.47
C LEU A 204 13.65 15.38 6.99
N ARG A 205 14.38 15.00 8.05
CA ARG A 205 15.54 15.77 8.51
C ARG A 205 16.71 15.73 7.52
N GLN A 206 16.95 14.57 6.90
CA GLN A 206 18.05 14.42 5.92
C GLN A 206 17.70 15.08 4.58
N HIS A 207 16.43 15.01 4.19
CA HIS A 207 15.92 15.52 2.92
C HIS A 207 14.58 16.24 3.14
N PRO A 208 14.57 17.53 3.52
CA PRO A 208 13.34 18.25 3.90
C PRO A 208 12.27 18.30 2.81
N ALA A 209 12.66 18.18 1.54
CA ALA A 209 11.74 18.17 0.40
C ALA A 209 11.20 16.78 0.04
N ILE A 210 11.74 15.70 0.64
CA ILE A 210 11.30 14.33 0.33
C ILE A 210 9.83 14.15 0.71
N LYS A 211 9.08 13.47 -0.14
CA LYS A 211 7.68 13.14 0.11
C LYS A 211 7.60 11.73 0.67
N VAL A 212 7.09 11.60 1.90
CA VAL A 212 7.05 10.32 2.61
C VAL A 212 5.64 9.74 2.59
N MET A 213 5.54 8.51 2.16
CA MET A 213 4.34 7.68 2.22
C MET A 213 4.60 6.49 3.13
N VAL A 214 3.78 6.31 4.16
CA VAL A 214 3.77 5.10 4.99
C VAL A 214 2.56 4.28 4.59
N MET A 215 2.77 3.05 4.16
CA MET A 215 1.70 2.17 3.72
C MET A 215 1.81 0.79 4.35
N GLY A 216 0.69 0.12 4.53
CA GLY A 216 0.74 -1.23 5.08
C GLY A 216 -0.58 -1.73 5.64
N ASP A 217 -0.54 -2.99 6.03
CA ASP A 217 -1.47 -3.57 6.99
C ASP A 217 -0.99 -3.16 8.40
N MET A 218 -1.65 -2.14 8.96
CA MET A 218 -1.31 -1.61 10.26
C MET A 218 -1.88 -2.47 11.39
N ASN A 219 -2.69 -3.48 11.08
CA ASN A 219 -3.44 -4.29 12.04
C ASN A 219 -4.21 -3.44 13.08
N ASP A 220 -4.37 -2.18 12.81
CA ASP A 220 -5.12 -1.17 13.58
C ASP A 220 -5.91 -0.25 12.67
N ASP A 221 -7.03 0.21 13.17
CA ASP A 221 -7.89 1.15 12.45
C ASP A 221 -7.26 2.57 12.44
N PRO A 222 -7.63 3.43 11.49
CA PRO A 222 -7.17 4.83 11.45
C PRO A 222 -7.45 5.60 12.75
N THR A 223 -8.48 5.20 13.49
CA THR A 223 -8.91 5.80 14.76
C THR A 223 -8.13 5.25 15.97
N SER A 224 -7.37 4.18 15.80
CA SER A 224 -6.59 3.55 16.88
C SER A 224 -5.48 4.48 17.38
N ARG A 225 -5.11 4.33 18.66
CA ARG A 225 -4.07 5.15 19.29
C ARG A 225 -2.74 5.13 18.56
N SER A 226 -2.33 3.95 18.04
CA SER A 226 -1.11 3.78 17.24
C SER A 226 -1.07 4.71 16.03
N MET A 227 -2.18 4.83 15.30
CA MET A 227 -2.30 5.67 14.11
C MET A 227 -2.57 7.14 14.46
N ALA A 228 -3.64 7.42 15.21
CA ALA A 228 -4.12 8.78 15.44
C ALA A 228 -3.24 9.58 16.42
N LYS A 229 -2.54 8.92 17.36
CA LYS A 229 -1.73 9.58 18.39
C LYS A 229 -0.24 9.33 18.23
N VAL A 230 0.20 8.06 18.12
CA VAL A 230 1.63 7.72 18.11
C VAL A 230 2.26 8.08 16.77
N LEU A 231 1.70 7.62 15.65
CA LEU A 231 2.13 8.04 14.31
C LEU A 231 1.73 9.48 14.00
N SER A 232 0.78 10.03 14.76
CA SER A 232 0.20 11.37 14.57
C SER A 232 -0.44 11.58 13.20
N ALA A 233 -1.21 10.57 12.73
CA ALA A 233 -1.89 10.61 11.44
C ALA A 233 -3.27 11.27 11.60
N LYS A 234 -3.42 12.51 11.10
CA LYS A 234 -4.61 13.37 11.25
C LYS A 234 -5.69 13.01 10.25
N ALA A 235 -6.94 13.24 10.64
CA ALA A 235 -8.14 12.97 9.84
C ALA A 235 -8.41 14.03 8.77
N GLU A 236 -8.07 15.28 9.05
CA GLU A 236 -8.37 16.43 8.19
C GLU A 236 -7.07 17.07 7.69
N VAL A 237 -7.06 17.46 6.42
CA VAL A 237 -5.87 18.03 5.76
C VAL A 237 -5.36 19.27 6.49
N ASP A 238 -6.25 20.15 6.92
CA ASP A 238 -5.90 21.44 7.54
C ASP A 238 -5.43 21.30 9.01
N GLU A 239 -5.62 20.11 9.63
CA GLU A 239 -5.10 19.79 10.96
C GLU A 239 -3.66 19.24 10.95
N VAL A 240 -3.11 18.97 9.76
CA VAL A 240 -1.79 18.34 9.63
C VAL A 240 -0.69 19.37 9.86
N GLY A 241 0.01 19.25 10.98
CA GLY A 241 1.21 20.03 11.27
C GLY A 241 2.46 19.47 10.60
N LYS A 242 3.58 20.17 10.76
CA LYS A 242 4.86 19.82 10.10
C LYS A 242 5.40 18.42 10.46
N ASP A 243 5.10 17.93 11.65
CA ASP A 243 5.60 16.65 12.18
C ASP A 243 4.55 15.53 12.10
N ASP A 244 3.35 15.86 11.63
CA ASP A 244 2.23 14.92 11.51
C ASP A 244 2.25 14.15 10.18
N MET A 245 1.28 13.25 10.02
CA MET A 245 0.90 12.62 8.75
C MET A 245 -0.57 12.92 8.46
N TYR A 246 -0.98 12.82 7.21
CA TYR A 246 -2.39 12.83 6.81
C TYR A 246 -2.89 11.40 6.60
N ASN A 247 -4.03 11.07 7.19
CA ASN A 247 -4.68 9.78 7.02
C ASN A 247 -6.02 9.92 6.28
N PRO A 248 -6.05 9.72 4.95
CA PRO A 248 -7.27 9.84 4.16
C PRO A 248 -8.33 8.77 4.48
N TRP A 249 -7.94 7.72 5.20
CA TRP A 249 -8.80 6.59 5.54
C TRP A 249 -9.63 6.80 6.80
N TYR A 250 -9.26 7.78 7.64
CA TYR A 250 -9.91 8.02 8.92
C TYR A 250 -11.42 8.20 8.78
N ASN A 251 -11.83 9.12 7.93
CA ASN A 251 -13.26 9.41 7.73
C ASN A 251 -13.99 8.34 6.92
N ILE A 252 -13.29 7.53 6.13
CA ILE A 252 -13.88 6.39 5.42
C ILE A 252 -14.37 5.35 6.42
N LEU A 253 -13.60 5.04 7.45
CA LEU A 253 -14.05 4.16 8.51
C LEU A 253 -15.03 4.88 9.46
N ALA A 254 -14.63 6.02 10.04
CA ALA A 254 -15.35 6.64 11.13
C ALA A 254 -16.71 7.20 10.72
N LYS A 255 -16.84 7.75 9.50
CA LYS A 255 -18.10 8.38 9.03
C LYS A 255 -18.89 7.49 8.06
N GLN A 256 -18.20 6.60 7.29
CA GLN A 256 -18.87 5.79 6.26
C GLN A 256 -18.99 4.31 6.65
N GLY A 257 -18.34 3.87 7.73
CA GLY A 257 -18.33 2.47 8.18
C GLY A 257 -17.74 1.50 7.16
N ARG A 258 -16.85 1.98 6.26
CA ARG A 258 -16.21 1.16 5.22
C ARG A 258 -14.81 0.78 5.65
N GLY A 259 -14.40 -0.46 5.32
CA GLY A 259 -13.09 -0.99 5.66
C GLY A 259 -12.53 -1.90 4.60
N THR A 260 -11.38 -2.48 4.91
CA THR A 260 -10.63 -3.38 4.03
C THR A 260 -10.68 -4.83 4.49
N LEU A 261 -10.90 -5.08 5.78
CA LEU A 261 -11.05 -6.40 6.38
C LEU A 261 -12.38 -6.50 7.13
N MET A 262 -13.09 -7.63 6.97
CA MET A 262 -14.29 -7.91 7.75
C MET A 262 -14.01 -8.96 8.82
N TYR A 263 -14.24 -8.60 10.08
CA TYR A 263 -14.11 -9.50 11.22
C TYR A 263 -15.37 -9.47 12.08
N GLN A 264 -15.96 -10.65 12.36
CA GLN A 264 -17.19 -10.81 13.16
C GLN A 264 -18.36 -9.90 12.71
N GLY A 265 -18.49 -9.69 11.39
CA GLY A 265 -19.53 -8.84 10.81
C GLY A 265 -19.24 -7.34 10.81
N GLY A 266 -18.16 -6.88 11.42
CA GLY A 266 -17.71 -5.50 11.44
C GLY A 266 -16.56 -5.24 10.44
N TRP A 267 -16.55 -4.04 9.84
CA TRP A 267 -15.44 -3.59 9.02
C TRP A 267 -14.33 -2.99 9.87
N ASN A 268 -13.09 -3.41 9.61
CA ASN A 268 -11.87 -2.75 10.03
C ASN A 268 -11.16 -2.18 8.80
N LEU A 269 -10.38 -1.13 8.98
CA LEU A 269 -9.59 -0.51 7.91
C LEU A 269 -8.12 -0.55 8.28
N PHE A 270 -7.50 -1.74 8.12
CA PHE A 270 -6.11 -1.98 8.51
C PHE A 270 -5.12 -1.58 7.41
N ASP A 271 -5.55 -1.67 6.16
CA ASP A 271 -4.75 -1.35 5.00
C ASP A 271 -4.81 0.15 4.73
N GLN A 272 -3.71 0.86 4.96
CA GLN A 272 -3.67 2.31 4.94
C GLN A 272 -2.44 2.82 4.18
N ILE A 273 -2.57 3.99 3.59
CA ILE A 273 -1.47 4.79 3.02
C ILE A 273 -1.61 6.19 3.59
N VAL A 274 -0.65 6.61 4.42
CA VAL A 274 -0.65 7.93 5.04
C VAL A 274 0.48 8.78 4.49
N LEU A 275 0.31 10.09 4.45
CA LEU A 275 1.08 11.01 3.63
C LEU A 275 1.72 12.11 4.47
N SER A 276 2.95 12.49 4.13
CA SER A 276 3.64 13.64 4.75
C SER A 276 2.99 14.97 4.37
N PRO A 277 3.14 16.04 5.21
CA PRO A 277 2.45 17.32 5.01
C PRO A 277 2.75 18.00 3.68
N ASN A 278 3.98 17.87 3.14
CA ASN A 278 4.39 18.48 1.88
C ASN A 278 3.69 17.87 0.64
N MET A 279 2.91 16.79 0.82
CA MET A 279 2.05 16.20 -0.21
C MET A 279 0.61 16.76 -0.18
N LEU A 280 0.31 17.74 0.64
CA LEU A 280 -1.05 18.25 0.82
C LEU A 280 -1.21 19.65 0.27
N ASN A 281 -2.42 19.97 -0.15
CA ASN A 281 -2.89 21.34 -0.40
C ASN A 281 -3.75 21.76 0.79
N GLN A 282 -3.20 22.61 1.66
CA GLN A 282 -3.84 23.09 2.89
C GLN A 282 -4.38 24.50 2.70
N ASN A 283 -5.32 24.90 3.56
CA ASN A 283 -5.90 26.25 3.62
C ASN A 283 -6.46 26.71 2.26
N GLY A 284 -7.16 25.81 1.57
CA GLY A 284 -7.79 26.10 0.29
C GLY A 284 -6.83 26.29 -0.91
N LYS A 285 -5.52 26.10 -0.73
CA LYS A 285 -4.55 26.15 -1.83
C LYS A 285 -4.83 25.03 -2.84
N ARG A 286 -4.52 25.31 -4.11
CA ARG A 286 -4.59 24.35 -5.23
C ARG A 286 -3.30 24.43 -6.04
N ASP A 287 -2.17 24.15 -5.36
CA ASP A 287 -0.86 24.11 -5.98
C ASP A 287 -0.49 22.67 -6.35
N PHE A 288 -0.36 22.42 -7.63
CA PHE A 288 0.07 21.14 -8.20
C PHE A 288 1.42 21.25 -8.94
N SER A 289 2.22 22.27 -8.64
CA SER A 289 3.60 22.38 -9.14
C SER A 289 4.48 21.23 -8.67
N SER A 290 4.09 20.59 -7.58
CA SER A 290 4.70 19.37 -7.04
C SER A 290 3.64 18.27 -6.84
N LEU A 291 4.08 17.03 -6.60
CA LEU A 291 3.19 15.89 -6.31
C LEU A 291 2.31 16.18 -5.08
N LYS A 292 1.00 16.21 -5.27
CA LYS A 292 0.00 16.45 -4.23
C LYS A 292 -1.04 15.33 -4.19
N TYR A 293 -1.51 15.03 -2.99
CA TYR A 293 -2.65 14.15 -2.78
C TYR A 293 -3.90 14.70 -3.47
N TRP A 294 -4.60 13.82 -4.17
CA TRP A 294 -5.88 14.15 -4.81
C TRP A 294 -7.05 13.40 -4.18
N LYS A 295 -6.99 12.06 -4.16
CA LYS A 295 -8.05 11.20 -3.60
C LYS A 295 -7.51 9.84 -3.19
N CYS A 296 -8.33 9.08 -2.45
CA CYS A 296 -8.07 7.69 -2.13
C CYS A 296 -9.27 6.80 -2.48
N GLN A 297 -9.03 5.49 -2.56
CA GLN A 297 -10.04 4.51 -2.93
C GLN A 297 -9.74 3.15 -2.26
N ILE A 298 -10.76 2.54 -1.63
CA ILE A 298 -10.76 1.09 -1.37
C ILE A 298 -11.17 0.42 -2.67
N VAL A 299 -10.31 -0.41 -3.24
CA VAL A 299 -10.59 -1.13 -4.50
C VAL A 299 -11.56 -2.27 -4.21
N ARG A 300 -12.73 -2.21 -4.84
CA ARG A 300 -13.84 -3.10 -4.56
C ARG A 300 -14.46 -3.63 -5.86
N TYR A 301 -13.69 -4.37 -6.63
CA TYR A 301 -14.21 -5.06 -7.81
C TYR A 301 -15.09 -6.26 -7.40
N ASP A 302 -16.10 -6.56 -8.17
CA ASP A 302 -17.06 -7.65 -7.86
C ASP A 302 -16.37 -8.99 -7.62
N TYR A 303 -15.30 -9.28 -8.37
CA TYR A 303 -14.56 -10.53 -8.21
C TYR A 303 -13.76 -10.62 -6.90
N LEU A 304 -13.45 -9.48 -6.25
CA LEU A 304 -12.80 -9.43 -4.93
C LEU A 304 -13.76 -9.64 -3.77
N ILE A 305 -15.06 -9.69 -4.05
CA ILE A 305 -16.13 -9.70 -3.05
C ILE A 305 -16.84 -11.03 -3.05
N GLN A 306 -17.11 -11.56 -1.88
CA GLN A 306 -17.97 -12.74 -1.70
C GLN A 306 -19.41 -12.39 -2.11
N SER A 307 -19.90 -13.04 -3.15
CA SER A 307 -21.20 -12.72 -3.76
C SER A 307 -22.40 -13.36 -3.05
N THR A 308 -22.18 -14.48 -2.31
CA THR A 308 -23.24 -15.29 -1.71
C THR A 308 -22.88 -15.77 -0.29
N GLY A 309 -23.84 -16.35 0.41
CA GLY A 309 -23.67 -17.00 1.70
C GLY A 309 -23.54 -16.03 2.89
N LYS A 310 -23.16 -16.56 4.05
CA LYS A 310 -23.05 -15.85 5.33
C LYS A 310 -22.11 -14.63 5.26
N TYR A 311 -21.09 -14.68 4.42
CA TYR A 311 -20.06 -13.64 4.29
C TYR A 311 -20.24 -12.81 3.03
N LYS A 312 -21.47 -12.75 2.47
CA LYS A 312 -21.77 -11.89 1.33
C LYS A 312 -21.35 -10.44 1.62
N GLY A 313 -20.62 -9.83 0.69
CA GLY A 313 -20.10 -8.48 0.81
C GLY A 313 -18.71 -8.36 1.43
N ALA A 314 -18.20 -9.41 2.11
CA ALA A 314 -16.83 -9.47 2.62
C ALA A 314 -15.81 -9.72 1.50
N PRO A 315 -14.50 -9.46 1.73
CA PRO A 315 -13.45 -9.87 0.82
C PRO A 315 -13.52 -11.37 0.52
N LYS A 316 -13.29 -11.73 -0.74
CA LYS A 316 -13.27 -13.12 -1.20
C LYS A 316 -11.89 -13.72 -0.95
N ARG A 317 -11.71 -14.24 0.26
CA ARG A 317 -10.44 -14.76 0.77
C ARG A 317 -10.00 -16.08 0.13
N THR A 318 -8.72 -16.38 0.24
CA THR A 318 -8.10 -17.60 -0.30
C THR A 318 -8.54 -18.84 0.46
N THR A 319 -8.56 -18.74 1.79
CA THR A 319 -8.91 -19.86 2.69
C THR A 319 -9.80 -19.39 3.85
N ALA A 320 -10.62 -20.27 4.40
CA ALA A 320 -11.34 -20.03 5.64
C ALA A 320 -11.56 -21.35 6.39
N GLY A 321 -11.18 -21.41 7.69
CA GLY A 321 -11.37 -22.60 8.53
C GLY A 321 -10.77 -23.88 7.94
N GLY A 322 -9.60 -23.80 7.32
CA GLY A 322 -8.93 -24.92 6.65
C GLY A 322 -9.49 -25.28 5.26
N VAL A 323 -10.55 -24.60 4.81
CA VAL A 323 -11.14 -24.84 3.48
C VAL A 323 -10.54 -23.87 2.46
N TRP A 324 -10.12 -24.42 1.30
CA TRP A 324 -9.68 -23.60 0.17
C TRP A 324 -10.88 -23.03 -0.59
N LEU A 325 -10.98 -21.72 -0.65
CA LEU A 325 -12.06 -20.98 -1.30
C LEU A 325 -11.68 -20.46 -2.70
N ASN A 326 -10.41 -20.57 -3.09
CA ASN A 326 -9.88 -20.08 -4.37
C ASN A 326 -10.22 -18.60 -4.61
N GLY A 327 -10.12 -17.79 -3.57
CA GLY A 327 -10.35 -16.35 -3.64
C GLY A 327 -9.05 -15.56 -3.90
N TYR A 328 -9.03 -14.35 -3.40
CA TYR A 328 -7.95 -13.38 -3.59
C TYR A 328 -7.21 -13.11 -2.28
N SER A 329 -7.84 -12.38 -1.38
CA SER A 329 -7.33 -12.04 -0.04
C SER A 329 -8.51 -11.79 0.89
N ASP A 330 -8.29 -11.93 2.19
CA ASP A 330 -9.22 -11.49 3.24
C ASP A 330 -9.18 -9.98 3.48
N HIS A 331 -8.32 -9.27 2.75
CA HIS A 331 -8.25 -7.83 2.68
C HIS A 331 -8.74 -7.30 1.32
N LEU A 332 -9.12 -6.03 1.26
CA LEU A 332 -9.33 -5.28 0.03
C LEU A 332 -8.15 -4.34 -0.21
N PRO A 333 -7.71 -4.19 -1.48
CA PRO A 333 -6.64 -3.27 -1.80
C PRO A 333 -7.05 -1.81 -1.59
N VAL A 334 -6.05 -0.96 -1.34
CA VAL A 334 -6.22 0.49 -1.22
C VAL A 334 -5.31 1.22 -2.20
N VAL A 335 -5.77 2.36 -2.71
CA VAL A 335 -5.00 3.23 -3.61
C VAL A 335 -5.16 4.69 -3.21
N VAL A 336 -4.06 5.43 -3.18
CA VAL A 336 -4.06 6.89 -3.20
C VAL A 336 -3.62 7.39 -4.57
N TYR A 337 -4.19 8.51 -5.01
CA TYR A 337 -3.82 9.16 -6.27
C TYR A 337 -3.14 10.48 -5.98
N LEU A 338 -1.99 10.67 -6.61
CA LEU A 338 -1.18 11.87 -6.55
C LEU A 338 -1.25 12.59 -7.89
N VAL A 339 -1.27 13.90 -7.85
CA VAL A 339 -1.37 14.75 -9.05
C VAL A 339 -0.23 15.74 -9.07
N LYS A 340 0.34 15.97 -10.26
CA LYS A 340 1.32 17.00 -10.53
C LYS A 340 1.04 17.67 -11.88
N LYS A 341 1.17 19.00 -11.96
CA LYS A 341 1.15 19.74 -13.21
C LYS A 341 2.35 19.32 -14.07
N GLN A 342 2.12 19.08 -15.35
CA GLN A 342 3.20 18.87 -16.31
C GLN A 342 3.92 20.19 -16.55
N SER A 343 5.24 20.16 -16.54
CA SER A 343 6.11 21.27 -16.91
C SER A 343 6.13 21.51 -18.40
#